data_3f4956f989010ce3fd5462145ae119d1
#
_entry.id   3f4956f989010ce3fd5462145ae119d1
#
_cell.length_a   1.000
_cell.length_b   1.000
_cell.length_c   1.000
_cell.angle_alpha   90.00
_cell.angle_beta   90.00
_cell.angle_gamma   90.00
#
_symmetry.space_group_name_H-M   'P 1'
#
loop_
_entity.id
_entity.type
_entity.pdbx_description
1 polymer ?
#
loop_
_entity_poly.entity_id
_entity_poly.type
_entity_poly.pdbx_seq_one_letter_code
_entity_poly.pdbx_strand_id
1 'polypeptide(L)'
;MRKSIAILLCVLLLFQLTGCSTANHTTEPETITLVLDWTPNTNHTGIFVAQENGYFDEAGIAVEIVQPPGGGAESLVASGKAQFGVSFQDSLAPAFVGDAPLPITAVAAVVQHNTSGIVSRAGEGIDTPKGLEGKRYATWDMDVEKATIREVMKADGGNFDLVELIPSTVTDEVSALESNAVDAIWIFYGWAGVACETAGLDIDYFAFADIDHVFDYYTPVIIGNDTFLTEQSDTAKRFVESLSKGYTYAAEHPKEAADILMEYAPELKSNTALVYASQEYVSKEYIADAARWGELDADRWASFYNWLNENHLLTEDIDPQHGFTNAYLPE
;
A
#
# COMPACT_ATOMS: atom_id res chain seq x y z
N MET A 1 58.96 -56.55 17.61
CA MET A 1 57.53 -56.34 17.38
C MET A 1 56.89 -55.16 18.20
N ARG A 2 57.43 -54.75 19.35
CA ARG A 2 56.84 -53.62 20.16
C ARG A 2 57.18 -52.20 19.66
N LYS A 3 58.23 -51.98 18.89
CA LYS A 3 58.64 -50.66 18.37
C LYS A 3 57.98 -50.27 17.06
N SER A 4 57.51 -51.23 16.29
CA SER A 4 56.83 -50.96 15.01
C SER A 4 55.31 -50.55 15.20
N ILE A 5 54.74 -50.99 16.32
CA ILE A 5 53.29 -50.62 16.64
C ILE A 5 53.15 -49.17 17.15
N ALA A 6 54.21 -48.67 17.83
CA ALA A 6 54.17 -47.27 18.32
C ALA A 6 54.30 -46.22 17.22
N ILE A 7 55.01 -46.55 16.13
CA ILE A 7 55.16 -45.64 14.98
C ILE A 7 53.88 -45.62 14.11
N LEU A 8 53.17 -46.76 14.03
CA LEU A 8 51.92 -46.82 13.29
C LEU A 8 50.76 -46.05 13.99
N LEU A 9 50.79 -46.01 15.34
CA LEU A 9 49.77 -45.21 16.11
C LEU A 9 50.00 -43.71 16.04
N CYS A 10 51.24 -43.24 15.92
CA CYS A 10 51.56 -41.81 15.76
C CYS A 10 51.24 -41.27 14.37
N VAL A 11 51.27 -42.10 13.32
CA VAL A 11 50.90 -41.69 11.96
C VAL A 11 49.40 -41.64 11.77
N LEU A 12 48.61 -42.43 12.50
CA LEU A 12 47.16 -42.37 12.48
C LEU A 12 46.58 -41.14 13.26
N LEU A 13 47.35 -40.55 14.22
CA LEU A 13 46.93 -39.36 14.97
C LEU A 13 47.21 -38.03 14.23
N LEU A 14 48.03 -38.04 13.17
CA LEU A 14 48.37 -36.84 12.38
C LEU A 14 47.43 -36.57 11.20
N PHE A 15 46.51 -37.50 10.89
CA PHE A 15 45.54 -37.33 9.80
C PHE A 15 44.13 -36.81 10.25
N GLN A 16 43.95 -36.47 11.53
CA GLN A 16 42.66 -35.99 12.06
C GLN A 16 42.55 -34.47 12.18
N LEU A 17 43.49 -33.66 11.68
CA LEU A 17 43.54 -32.22 11.87
C LEU A 17 43.35 -31.36 10.60
N THR A 18 42.87 -31.94 9.50
CA THR A 18 42.55 -31.15 8.31
C THR A 18 41.11 -31.36 7.85
N GLY A 19 40.20 -31.23 8.81
CA GLY A 19 38.75 -31.09 8.56
C GLY A 19 38.28 -29.74 9.04
N CYS A 20 38.88 -28.63 8.56
CA CYS A 20 38.14 -27.36 8.50
C CYS A 20 37.08 -27.50 7.43
N SER A 21 36.00 -28.18 7.78
CA SER A 21 34.72 -27.98 7.10
C SER A 21 34.34 -26.53 7.35
N THR A 22 34.55 -25.65 6.37
CA THR A 22 33.75 -24.46 6.22
C THR A 22 32.33 -24.97 6.07
N ALA A 23 31.63 -25.12 7.19
CA ALA A 23 30.19 -25.18 7.17
C ALA A 23 29.77 -23.87 6.52
N ASN A 24 29.40 -23.91 5.25
CA ASN A 24 28.47 -22.91 4.71
C ASN A 24 27.25 -23.06 5.59
N HIS A 25 27.13 -22.20 6.61
CA HIS A 25 25.87 -21.88 7.20
C HIS A 25 25.09 -21.17 6.09
N THR A 26 24.42 -21.91 5.25
CA THR A 26 23.21 -21.39 4.62
C THR A 26 22.24 -21.22 5.77
N THR A 27 22.23 -20.04 6.36
CA THR A 27 21.13 -19.62 7.22
C THR A 27 19.87 -19.75 6.37
N GLU A 28 18.88 -20.48 6.84
CA GLU A 28 17.58 -20.51 6.18
C GLU A 28 17.11 -19.05 6.05
N PRO A 29 16.47 -18.68 4.92
CA PRO A 29 15.99 -17.31 4.74
C PRO A 29 14.99 -16.96 5.84
N GLU A 30 15.06 -15.72 6.32
CA GLU A 30 14.08 -15.20 7.26
C GLU A 30 12.74 -15.08 6.56
N THR A 31 11.67 -15.66 7.11
CA THR A 31 10.35 -15.61 6.52
C THR A 31 9.62 -14.36 6.98
N ILE A 32 9.14 -13.57 6.03
CA ILE A 32 8.30 -12.38 6.23
C ILE A 32 6.94 -12.63 5.61
N THR A 33 5.88 -12.43 6.37
CA THR A 33 4.51 -12.37 5.84
C THR A 33 4.15 -10.90 5.55
N LEU A 34 3.78 -10.62 4.31
CA LEU A 34 3.23 -9.34 3.86
C LEU A 34 1.75 -9.52 3.51
N VAL A 35 0.87 -8.80 4.19
CA VAL A 35 -0.56 -8.83 3.91
C VAL A 35 -0.96 -7.63 3.04
N LEU A 36 -1.66 -7.90 1.94
CA LEU A 36 -2.20 -6.85 1.06
C LEU A 36 -3.42 -6.18 1.71
N ASP A 37 -3.81 -5.02 1.19
CA ASP A 37 -5.04 -4.31 1.58
C ASP A 37 -6.29 -4.88 0.90
N TRP A 38 -6.14 -5.42 -0.32
CA TRP A 38 -7.22 -5.95 -1.13
C TRP A 38 -6.73 -7.05 -2.09
N THR A 39 -7.55 -7.40 -3.09
CA THR A 39 -7.11 -8.27 -4.19
C THR A 39 -5.96 -7.63 -4.96
N PRO A 40 -5.03 -8.44 -5.51
CA PRO A 40 -3.91 -7.91 -6.28
C PRO A 40 -4.36 -6.92 -7.37
N ASN A 41 -3.71 -5.76 -7.40
CA ASN A 41 -3.90 -4.73 -8.40
C ASN A 41 -2.58 -3.97 -8.59
N THR A 42 -2.57 -2.93 -9.40
CA THR A 42 -1.34 -2.22 -9.76
C THR A 42 -0.67 -1.49 -8.60
N ASN A 43 -1.35 -1.19 -7.48
CA ASN A 43 -0.67 -0.69 -6.27
C ASN A 43 0.32 -1.72 -5.69
N HIS A 44 0.13 -3.01 -5.97
CA HIS A 44 0.97 -4.09 -5.44
C HIS A 44 2.09 -4.52 -6.39
N THR A 45 2.16 -3.96 -7.60
CA THR A 45 3.08 -4.43 -8.65
C THR A 45 4.53 -4.45 -8.18
N GLY A 46 5.01 -3.43 -7.48
CA GLY A 46 6.38 -3.38 -6.98
C GLY A 46 6.73 -4.53 -6.02
N ILE A 47 5.73 -5.03 -5.26
CA ILE A 47 5.89 -6.20 -4.37
C ILE A 47 6.17 -7.46 -5.20
N PHE A 48 5.35 -7.69 -6.24
CA PHE A 48 5.50 -8.87 -7.12
C PHE A 48 6.75 -8.78 -7.99
N VAL A 49 7.13 -7.57 -8.42
CA VAL A 49 8.40 -7.33 -9.12
C VAL A 49 9.59 -7.64 -8.20
N ALA A 50 9.54 -7.26 -6.93
CA ALA A 50 10.61 -7.59 -5.98
C ALA A 50 10.75 -9.11 -5.77
N GLN A 51 9.62 -9.83 -5.78
CA GLN A 51 9.59 -11.29 -5.70
C GLN A 51 10.16 -11.94 -6.96
N GLU A 52 9.68 -11.54 -8.16
CA GLU A 52 10.06 -12.15 -9.44
C GLU A 52 11.52 -11.88 -9.79
N ASN A 53 12.00 -10.67 -9.55
CA ASN A 53 13.37 -10.28 -9.82
C ASN A 53 14.37 -10.80 -8.77
N GLY A 54 13.91 -11.52 -7.74
CA GLY A 54 14.74 -12.13 -6.72
C GLY A 54 15.34 -11.14 -5.71
N TYR A 55 14.81 -9.90 -5.60
CA TYR A 55 15.36 -8.90 -4.68
C TYR A 55 15.22 -9.31 -3.22
N PHE A 56 14.16 -10.04 -2.87
CA PHE A 56 13.99 -10.62 -1.53
C PHE A 56 15.00 -11.75 -1.29
N ASP A 57 15.21 -12.63 -2.27
CA ASP A 57 16.17 -13.74 -2.17
C ASP A 57 17.61 -13.21 -2.01
N GLU A 58 18.00 -12.19 -2.77
CA GLU A 58 19.28 -11.50 -2.65
C GLU A 58 19.48 -10.90 -1.25
N ALA A 59 18.39 -10.43 -0.64
CA ALA A 59 18.36 -9.91 0.73
C ALA A 59 18.36 -11.01 1.80
N GLY A 60 18.28 -12.31 1.42
CA GLY A 60 18.18 -13.44 2.34
C GLY A 60 16.82 -13.55 3.03
N ILE A 61 15.75 -13.09 2.39
CA ILE A 61 14.37 -13.03 2.90
C ILE A 61 13.48 -13.90 2.00
N ALA A 62 12.65 -14.73 2.61
CA ALA A 62 11.53 -15.41 1.95
C ALA A 62 10.23 -14.65 2.27
N VAL A 63 9.52 -14.19 1.26
CA VAL A 63 8.29 -13.41 1.47
C VAL A 63 7.06 -14.23 1.12
N GLU A 64 6.12 -14.33 2.07
CA GLU A 64 4.78 -14.87 1.86
C GLU A 64 3.81 -13.70 1.69
N ILE A 65 3.25 -13.55 0.49
CA ILE A 65 2.28 -12.50 0.16
C ILE A 65 0.87 -13.08 0.35
N VAL A 66 0.08 -12.49 1.23
CA VAL A 66 -1.27 -12.98 1.56
C VAL A 66 -2.31 -11.88 1.35
N GLN A 67 -3.52 -12.28 0.98
CA GLN A 67 -4.65 -11.36 0.89
C GLN A 67 -5.24 -11.08 2.29
N PRO A 68 -5.85 -9.90 2.51
CA PRO A 68 -6.38 -9.55 3.81
C PRO A 68 -7.56 -10.45 4.19
N PRO A 69 -7.64 -10.90 5.46
CA PRO A 69 -8.87 -11.42 6.00
C PRO A 69 -9.88 -10.27 6.20
N GLY A 70 -11.13 -10.60 6.47
CA GLY A 70 -12.19 -9.61 6.65
C GLY A 70 -11.99 -8.55 7.77
N GLY A 71 -10.82 -8.51 8.43
CA GLY A 71 -10.46 -7.54 9.47
C GLY A 71 -9.34 -6.55 9.08
N GLY A 72 -8.94 -6.52 7.80
CA GLY A 72 -7.86 -5.64 7.33
C GLY A 72 -6.45 -6.11 7.66
N ALA A 73 -5.46 -5.40 7.10
CA ALA A 73 -4.04 -5.68 7.30
C ALA A 73 -3.55 -5.26 8.69
N GLU A 74 -4.07 -4.16 9.23
CA GLU A 74 -3.63 -3.53 10.48
C GLU A 74 -3.67 -4.51 11.66
N SER A 75 -4.77 -5.25 11.79
CA SER A 75 -4.94 -6.22 12.89
C SER A 75 -3.97 -7.39 12.83
N LEU A 76 -3.65 -7.87 11.60
CA LEU A 76 -2.67 -8.94 11.41
C LEU A 76 -1.26 -8.47 11.73
N VAL A 77 -0.89 -7.27 11.25
CA VAL A 77 0.41 -6.68 11.50
C VAL A 77 0.57 -6.34 12.98
N ALA A 78 -0.41 -5.69 13.59
CA ALA A 78 -0.38 -5.35 15.02
C ALA A 78 -0.22 -6.58 15.93
N SER A 79 -0.85 -7.70 15.57
CA SER A 79 -0.74 -8.95 16.35
C SER A 79 0.57 -9.72 16.10
N GLY A 80 1.44 -9.28 15.20
CA GLY A 80 2.68 -9.95 14.80
C GLY A 80 2.47 -11.22 13.96
N LYS A 81 1.24 -11.47 13.48
CA LYS A 81 0.96 -12.58 12.54
C LYS A 81 1.44 -12.29 11.13
N ALA A 82 1.56 -11.03 10.78
CA ALA A 82 2.28 -10.55 9.63
C ALA A 82 3.32 -9.52 10.09
N GLN A 83 4.47 -9.45 9.43
CA GLN A 83 5.51 -8.49 9.74
C GLN A 83 5.23 -7.16 9.08
N PHE A 84 4.66 -7.19 7.87
CA PHE A 84 4.30 -6.01 7.09
C PHE A 84 2.90 -6.15 6.50
N GLY A 85 2.34 -5.01 6.12
CA GLY A 85 1.06 -4.96 5.41
C GLY A 85 0.93 -3.71 4.56
N VAL A 86 -0.07 -3.72 3.68
CA VAL A 86 -0.51 -2.55 2.93
C VAL A 86 -1.71 -1.96 3.66
N SER A 87 -1.71 -0.65 3.89
CA SER A 87 -2.78 0.08 4.57
C SER A 87 -2.88 1.50 4.04
N PHE A 88 -3.65 2.36 4.68
CA PHE A 88 -3.94 3.72 4.27
C PHE A 88 -3.79 4.66 5.45
N GLN A 89 -3.27 5.89 5.25
CA GLN A 89 -3.04 6.84 6.34
C GLN A 89 -4.35 7.18 7.10
N ASP A 90 -5.48 7.28 6.40
CA ASP A 90 -6.79 7.53 7.00
C ASP A 90 -7.28 6.34 7.85
N SER A 91 -6.99 5.09 7.44
CA SER A 91 -7.30 3.88 8.21
C SER A 91 -6.39 3.72 9.43
N LEU A 92 -5.17 4.26 9.39
CA LEU A 92 -4.24 4.24 10.53
C LEU A 92 -4.66 5.20 11.64
N ALA A 93 -5.27 6.35 11.32
CA ALA A 93 -5.62 7.36 12.30
C ALA A 93 -6.49 6.79 13.46
N PRO A 94 -7.63 6.11 13.22
CA PRO A 94 -8.40 5.50 14.30
C PRO A 94 -7.67 4.32 14.98
N ALA A 95 -6.70 3.69 14.31
CA ALA A 95 -5.92 2.61 14.90
C ALA A 95 -4.89 3.08 15.92
N PHE A 96 -4.53 4.36 15.91
CA PHE A 96 -3.55 4.97 16.80
C PHE A 96 -4.13 5.62 18.05
N VAL A 97 -5.46 5.69 18.17
CA VAL A 97 -6.15 6.35 19.29
C VAL A 97 -7.00 5.36 20.08
N GLY A 98 -7.48 5.77 21.27
CA GLY A 98 -8.32 4.96 22.14
C GLY A 98 -7.54 4.13 23.17
N ASP A 99 -8.24 3.22 23.88
CA ASP A 99 -7.69 2.48 25.01
C ASP A 99 -6.58 1.47 24.66
N ALA A 100 -6.47 1.06 23.38
CA ALA A 100 -5.53 0.05 22.90
C ALA A 100 -5.01 0.38 21.49
N PRO A 101 -4.15 1.42 21.36
CA PRO A 101 -3.53 1.76 20.10
C PRO A 101 -2.79 0.58 19.48
N LEU A 102 -2.88 0.42 18.17
CA LEU A 102 -2.21 -0.67 17.47
C LEU A 102 -0.70 -0.39 17.33
N PRO A 103 0.18 -1.34 17.66
CA PRO A 103 1.64 -1.19 17.58
C PRO A 103 2.11 -1.40 16.12
N ILE A 104 1.83 -0.45 15.26
CA ILE A 104 2.18 -0.45 13.85
C ILE A 104 2.71 0.92 13.42
N THR A 105 3.60 0.94 12.44
CA THR A 105 4.21 2.17 11.92
C THR A 105 4.27 2.09 10.40
N ALA A 106 3.87 3.16 9.69
CA ALA A 106 4.08 3.31 8.26
C ALA A 106 5.57 3.52 7.96
N VAL A 107 6.12 2.72 7.03
CA VAL A 107 7.56 2.72 6.70
C VAL A 107 7.86 3.11 5.26
N ALA A 108 6.84 3.18 4.39
CA ALA A 108 6.96 3.68 3.02
C ALA A 108 5.60 4.08 2.45
N ALA A 109 5.57 5.10 1.62
CA ALA A 109 4.45 5.40 0.73
C ALA A 109 4.49 4.47 -0.49
N VAL A 110 3.36 3.90 -0.90
CA VAL A 110 3.28 3.11 -2.14
C VAL A 110 3.23 4.04 -3.35
N VAL A 111 2.35 5.03 -3.32
CA VAL A 111 2.28 6.15 -4.27
C VAL A 111 2.48 7.46 -3.53
N GLN A 112 3.03 8.45 -4.22
CA GLN A 112 3.37 9.71 -3.57
C GLN A 112 2.17 10.64 -3.39
N HIS A 113 1.21 10.63 -4.32
CA HIS A 113 0.04 11.49 -4.24
C HIS A 113 -1.25 10.69 -4.12
N ASN A 114 -2.21 11.26 -3.40
CA ASN A 114 -3.54 10.68 -3.27
C ASN A 114 -4.31 10.84 -4.59
N THR A 115 -4.59 9.74 -5.25
CA THR A 115 -5.36 9.70 -6.50
C THR A 115 -6.85 9.50 -6.27
N SER A 116 -7.34 9.70 -5.03
CA SER A 116 -8.76 9.54 -4.74
C SER A 116 -9.58 10.78 -5.10
N GLY A 117 -10.80 10.53 -5.47
CA GLY A 117 -11.74 11.57 -5.88
C GLY A 117 -13.11 11.00 -6.19
N ILE A 118 -13.97 11.82 -6.76
CA ILE A 118 -15.31 11.43 -7.18
C ILE A 118 -15.33 11.22 -8.69
N VAL A 119 -15.88 10.06 -9.11
CA VAL A 119 -16.21 9.76 -10.50
C VAL A 119 -17.71 9.77 -10.71
N SER A 120 -18.13 10.23 -11.87
CA SER A 120 -19.51 10.17 -12.37
C SER A 120 -19.53 9.92 -13.87
N ARG A 121 -20.71 9.64 -14.45
CA ARG A 121 -20.86 9.67 -15.90
C ARG A 121 -20.69 11.10 -16.41
N ALA A 122 -19.98 11.23 -17.54
CA ALA A 122 -19.77 12.55 -18.16
C ALA A 122 -21.11 13.22 -18.53
N GLY A 123 -21.15 14.54 -18.30
CA GLY A 123 -22.31 15.37 -18.66
C GLY A 123 -23.47 15.31 -17.68
N GLU A 124 -23.32 14.64 -16.52
CA GLU A 124 -24.32 14.62 -15.46
C GLU A 124 -24.25 15.86 -14.54
N GLY A 125 -23.30 16.76 -14.80
CA GLY A 125 -23.09 17.98 -14.04
C GLY A 125 -22.38 17.76 -12.70
N ILE A 126 -21.57 16.70 -12.60
CA ILE A 126 -20.76 16.35 -11.42
C ILE A 126 -19.27 16.51 -11.78
N ASP A 127 -18.92 17.55 -12.48
CA ASP A 127 -17.55 17.93 -12.85
C ASP A 127 -16.82 18.73 -11.77
N THR A 128 -17.55 19.14 -10.72
CA THR A 128 -17.03 19.77 -9.51
C THR A 128 -17.77 19.26 -8.28
N PRO A 129 -17.24 19.44 -7.04
CA PRO A 129 -17.88 18.96 -5.82
C PRO A 129 -19.31 19.43 -5.63
N LYS A 130 -19.61 20.69 -5.99
CA LYS A 130 -20.97 21.24 -5.92
C LYS A 130 -21.97 20.47 -6.78
N GLY A 131 -21.53 19.87 -7.85
CA GLY A 131 -22.37 19.06 -8.73
C GLY A 131 -23.00 17.84 -8.04
N LEU A 132 -22.53 17.46 -6.84
CA LEU A 132 -23.14 16.39 -6.03
C LEU A 132 -24.50 16.78 -5.42
N GLU A 133 -24.89 18.06 -5.38
CA GLU A 133 -26.21 18.47 -4.85
C GLU A 133 -27.36 17.78 -5.58
N GLY A 134 -28.20 17.07 -4.82
CA GLY A 134 -29.34 16.32 -5.34
C GLY A 134 -28.99 15.03 -6.09
N LYS A 135 -27.73 14.58 -6.03
CA LYS A 135 -27.24 13.37 -6.68
C LYS A 135 -27.12 12.21 -5.70
N ARG A 136 -27.25 10.98 -6.22
CA ARG A 136 -27.09 9.72 -5.47
C ARG A 136 -25.63 9.38 -5.39
N TYR A 137 -25.06 9.50 -4.22
CA TYR A 137 -23.66 9.16 -3.95
C TYR A 137 -23.58 7.82 -3.23
N ALA A 138 -22.78 6.87 -3.76
CA ALA A 138 -22.50 5.59 -3.10
C ALA A 138 -21.56 5.82 -1.91
N THR A 139 -22.08 5.70 -0.68
CA THR A 139 -21.34 5.96 0.56
C THR A 139 -21.00 4.67 1.29
N TRP A 140 -19.79 4.61 1.89
CA TRP A 140 -19.41 3.60 2.87
C TRP A 140 -19.94 3.90 4.27
N ASP A 141 -20.59 5.06 4.45
CA ASP A 141 -21.15 5.58 5.70
C ASP A 141 -20.08 5.88 6.78
N MET A 142 -18.83 6.15 6.37
CA MET A 142 -17.73 6.53 7.27
C MET A 142 -17.73 8.03 7.55
N ASP A 143 -17.41 8.42 8.79
CA ASP A 143 -17.41 9.83 9.18
C ASP A 143 -16.34 10.65 8.46
N VAL A 144 -15.14 10.08 8.26
CA VAL A 144 -14.04 10.70 7.52
C VAL A 144 -14.41 10.92 6.05
N GLU A 145 -15.01 9.90 5.40
CA GLU A 145 -15.53 10.02 4.03
C GLU A 145 -16.51 11.18 3.88
N LYS A 146 -17.54 11.20 4.73
CA LYS A 146 -18.57 12.24 4.70
C LYS A 146 -18.00 13.64 5.02
N ALA A 147 -17.03 13.73 5.91
CA ALA A 147 -16.36 14.98 6.25
C ALA A 147 -15.51 15.50 5.08
N THR A 148 -14.78 14.61 4.40
CA THR A 148 -14.00 14.95 3.20
C THR A 148 -14.90 15.52 2.11
N ILE A 149 -16.00 14.84 1.77
CA ILE A 149 -16.93 15.33 0.74
C ILE A 149 -17.58 16.65 1.16
N ARG A 150 -17.95 16.79 2.42
CA ARG A 150 -18.50 18.06 2.95
C ARG A 150 -17.50 19.21 2.78
N GLU A 151 -16.22 18.98 3.08
CA GLU A 151 -15.21 20.04 2.99
C GLU A 151 -14.93 20.45 1.54
N VAL A 152 -14.75 19.48 0.62
CA VAL A 152 -14.56 19.83 -0.80
C VAL A 152 -15.80 20.49 -1.42
N MET A 153 -17.01 20.06 -1.05
CA MET A 153 -18.24 20.73 -1.48
C MET A 153 -18.34 22.16 -0.94
N LYS A 154 -17.99 22.36 0.32
CA LYS A 154 -17.97 23.70 0.95
C LYS A 154 -16.97 24.62 0.25
N ALA A 155 -15.78 24.12 -0.11
CA ALA A 155 -14.77 24.87 -0.85
C ALA A 155 -15.30 25.34 -2.22
N ASP A 156 -16.16 24.54 -2.87
CA ASP A 156 -16.82 24.86 -4.15
C ASP A 156 -18.16 25.59 -3.97
N GLY A 157 -18.54 25.97 -2.75
CA GLY A 157 -19.81 26.65 -2.45
C GLY A 157 -21.06 25.77 -2.57
N GLY A 158 -20.89 24.45 -2.45
CA GLY A 158 -21.96 23.45 -2.39
C GLY A 158 -22.45 23.16 -0.97
N ASN A 159 -23.54 22.42 -0.88
CA ASN A 159 -24.16 21.99 0.38
C ASN A 159 -24.28 20.46 0.42
N PHE A 160 -23.47 19.81 1.25
CA PHE A 160 -23.46 18.35 1.44
C PHE A 160 -24.81 17.78 1.90
N ASP A 161 -25.63 18.56 2.66
CA ASP A 161 -26.93 18.09 3.15
C ASP A 161 -27.95 17.86 2.02
N LEU A 162 -27.63 18.28 0.80
CA LEU A 162 -28.44 18.03 -0.40
C LEU A 162 -28.02 16.76 -1.15
N VAL A 163 -26.92 16.08 -0.75
CA VAL A 163 -26.48 14.84 -1.36
C VAL A 163 -27.36 13.68 -0.89
N GLU A 164 -27.81 12.84 -1.82
CA GLU A 164 -28.54 11.62 -1.49
C GLU A 164 -27.53 10.48 -1.23
N LEU A 165 -27.32 10.15 0.05
CA LEU A 165 -26.40 9.10 0.47
C LEU A 165 -27.03 7.71 0.24
N ILE A 166 -26.42 6.90 -0.62
CA ILE A 166 -26.85 5.52 -0.90
C ILE A 166 -25.83 4.57 -0.25
N PRO A 167 -26.13 3.96 0.91
CA PRO A 167 -25.22 2.99 1.52
C PRO A 167 -24.93 1.83 0.55
N SER A 168 -23.70 1.70 0.13
CA SER A 168 -23.31 0.73 -0.89
C SER A 168 -21.84 0.38 -0.75
N THR A 169 -21.55 -0.93 -0.94
CA THR A 169 -20.18 -1.39 -1.20
C THR A 169 -20.08 -1.67 -2.70
N VAL A 170 -19.77 -0.65 -3.48
CA VAL A 170 -19.51 -0.82 -4.92
C VAL A 170 -18.18 -1.55 -5.08
N THR A 171 -18.20 -2.66 -5.83
CA THR A 171 -17.01 -3.45 -6.19
C THR A 171 -16.75 -3.49 -7.69
N ASP A 172 -17.66 -2.92 -8.48
CA ASP A 172 -17.59 -2.74 -9.93
C ASP A 172 -18.21 -1.39 -10.27
N GLU A 173 -17.37 -0.37 -10.32
CA GLU A 173 -17.72 1.03 -10.51
C GLU A 173 -18.31 1.25 -11.92
N VAL A 174 -17.76 0.56 -12.93
CA VAL A 174 -18.25 0.62 -14.31
C VAL A 174 -19.71 0.19 -14.37
N SER A 175 -20.01 -1.01 -13.86
CA SER A 175 -21.39 -1.53 -13.86
C SER A 175 -22.34 -0.67 -13.02
N ALA A 176 -21.88 -0.12 -11.89
CA ALA A 176 -22.69 0.73 -11.03
C ALA A 176 -23.08 2.04 -11.71
N LEU A 177 -22.15 2.67 -12.43
CA LEU A 177 -22.40 3.88 -13.20
C LEU A 177 -23.24 3.59 -14.46
N GLU A 178 -22.91 2.57 -15.27
CA GLU A 178 -23.64 2.22 -16.49
C GLU A 178 -25.10 1.84 -16.21
N SER A 179 -25.34 1.10 -15.13
CA SER A 179 -26.72 0.71 -14.73
C SER A 179 -27.51 1.85 -14.11
N ASN A 180 -26.90 3.02 -13.90
CA ASN A 180 -27.51 4.15 -13.23
C ASN A 180 -27.98 3.81 -11.80
N ALA A 181 -27.27 2.89 -11.11
CA ALA A 181 -27.56 2.55 -9.73
C ALA A 181 -27.27 3.72 -8.79
N VAL A 182 -26.16 4.41 -9.07
CA VAL A 182 -25.72 5.65 -8.39
C VAL A 182 -25.25 6.67 -9.43
N ASP A 183 -25.10 7.93 -9.02
CA ASP A 183 -24.65 9.00 -9.89
C ASP A 183 -23.17 9.32 -9.68
N ALA A 184 -22.66 9.10 -8.47
CA ALA A 184 -21.29 9.40 -8.09
C ALA A 184 -20.72 8.33 -7.13
N ILE A 185 -19.41 8.09 -7.22
CA ILE A 185 -18.68 7.09 -6.44
C ILE A 185 -17.31 7.67 -6.07
N TRP A 186 -16.85 7.46 -4.83
CA TRP A 186 -15.45 7.69 -4.44
C TRP A 186 -14.58 6.57 -5.02
N ILE A 187 -13.55 6.95 -5.73
CA ILE A 187 -12.61 6.01 -6.34
C ILE A 187 -11.15 6.41 -6.09
N PHE A 188 -10.24 5.48 -6.37
CA PHE A 188 -8.83 5.76 -6.65
C PHE A 188 -8.63 5.68 -8.15
N TYR A 189 -8.26 6.81 -8.78
CA TYR A 189 -8.23 6.93 -10.23
C TYR A 189 -7.34 5.90 -10.92
N GLY A 190 -6.17 5.61 -10.32
CA GLY A 190 -5.20 4.68 -10.87
C GLY A 190 -5.74 3.27 -11.18
N TRP A 191 -6.87 2.87 -10.56
CA TRP A 191 -7.54 1.61 -10.86
C TRP A 191 -8.97 1.82 -11.41
N ALA A 192 -9.86 2.36 -10.60
CA ALA A 192 -11.27 2.44 -10.97
C ALA A 192 -11.57 3.50 -12.04
N GLY A 193 -10.87 4.65 -12.02
CA GLY A 193 -10.97 5.64 -13.09
C GLY A 193 -10.50 5.08 -14.43
N VAL A 194 -9.34 4.44 -14.43
CA VAL A 194 -8.79 3.76 -15.61
C VAL A 194 -9.68 2.61 -16.07
N ALA A 195 -10.36 1.90 -15.13
CA ALA A 195 -11.33 0.87 -15.50
C ALA A 195 -12.52 1.44 -16.28
N CYS A 196 -13.05 2.59 -15.87
CA CYS A 196 -14.11 3.28 -16.61
C CYS A 196 -13.65 3.67 -18.01
N GLU A 197 -12.46 4.29 -18.14
CA GLU A 197 -11.92 4.70 -19.44
C GLU A 197 -11.68 3.50 -20.37
N THR A 198 -11.07 2.42 -19.87
CA THR A 198 -10.79 1.23 -20.69
C THR A 198 -12.04 0.45 -21.06
N ALA A 199 -13.13 0.57 -20.28
CA ALA A 199 -14.45 0.07 -20.65
C ALA A 199 -15.16 0.95 -21.70
N GLY A 200 -14.63 2.14 -21.99
CA GLY A 200 -15.24 3.10 -22.94
C GLY A 200 -16.37 3.92 -22.31
N LEU A 201 -16.43 4.00 -20.99
CA LEU A 201 -17.37 4.87 -20.28
C LEU A 201 -16.79 6.28 -20.21
N ASP A 202 -17.47 7.26 -20.79
CA ASP A 202 -17.12 8.67 -20.62
C ASP A 202 -17.45 9.12 -19.19
N ILE A 203 -16.45 9.65 -18.49
CA ILE A 203 -16.55 10.03 -17.09
C ILE A 203 -16.15 11.49 -16.88
N ASP A 204 -16.77 12.12 -15.86
CA ASP A 204 -16.26 13.30 -15.18
C ASP A 204 -15.58 12.82 -13.87
N TYR A 205 -14.42 13.41 -13.55
CA TYR A 205 -13.67 13.07 -12.33
C TYR A 205 -13.06 14.35 -11.76
N PHE A 206 -13.06 14.47 -10.44
CA PHE A 206 -12.29 15.47 -9.73
C PHE A 206 -11.56 14.85 -8.55
N ALA A 207 -10.25 15.12 -8.43
CA ALA A 207 -9.43 14.67 -7.31
C ALA A 207 -9.64 15.56 -6.09
N PHE A 208 -9.64 14.98 -4.90
CA PHE A 208 -9.76 15.75 -3.66
C PHE A 208 -8.53 16.62 -3.41
N ALA A 209 -7.34 16.09 -3.70
CA ALA A 209 -6.06 16.78 -3.54
C ALA A 209 -5.95 18.06 -4.40
N ASP A 210 -6.64 18.12 -5.55
CA ASP A 210 -6.68 19.31 -6.40
C ASP A 210 -7.54 20.44 -5.81
N ILE A 211 -8.46 20.10 -4.89
CA ILE A 211 -9.36 21.06 -4.27
C ILE A 211 -8.80 21.57 -2.95
N ASP A 212 -8.28 20.66 -2.13
CA ASP A 212 -7.59 21.01 -0.89
C ASP A 212 -6.42 20.04 -0.65
N HIS A 213 -5.21 20.60 -0.53
CA HIS A 213 -3.98 19.84 -0.32
C HIS A 213 -3.97 19.00 0.97
N VAL A 214 -4.86 19.26 1.93
CA VAL A 214 -5.01 18.43 3.12
C VAL A 214 -5.42 17.00 2.76
N PHE A 215 -6.04 16.80 1.61
CA PHE A 215 -6.46 15.50 1.11
C PHE A 215 -5.40 14.81 0.23
N ASP A 216 -4.21 15.40 0.09
CA ASP A 216 -3.05 14.73 -0.51
C ASP A 216 -2.28 13.88 0.53
N TYR A 217 -3.00 13.14 1.36
CA TYR A 217 -2.45 12.21 2.33
C TYR A 217 -2.02 10.89 1.67
N TYR A 218 -1.17 10.12 2.36
CA TYR A 218 -0.57 8.90 1.79
C TYR A 218 -1.54 7.71 1.80
N THR A 219 -1.85 7.21 0.60
CA THR A 219 -2.77 6.08 0.40
C THR A 219 -2.52 5.40 -0.96
N PRO A 220 -1.98 4.13 -1.00
CA PRO A 220 -1.63 3.28 0.16
C PRO A 220 -0.24 3.53 0.74
N VAL A 221 0.00 2.92 1.92
CA VAL A 221 1.31 2.87 2.61
C VAL A 221 1.69 1.44 2.98
N ILE A 222 3.00 1.18 3.14
CA ILE A 222 3.50 -0.05 3.76
C ILE A 222 3.61 0.18 5.26
N ILE A 223 2.96 -0.67 6.05
CA ILE A 223 3.04 -0.67 7.53
C ILE A 223 3.88 -1.84 8.02
N GLY A 224 4.57 -1.67 9.13
CA GLY A 224 5.33 -2.71 9.82
C GLY A 224 4.89 -2.86 11.27
N ASN A 225 5.05 -4.08 11.83
CA ASN A 225 4.85 -4.35 13.24
C ASN A 225 5.97 -3.71 14.08
N ASP A 226 5.67 -2.90 15.08
CA ASP A 226 6.64 -2.12 15.85
C ASP A 226 7.67 -2.99 16.58
N THR A 227 7.26 -4.15 17.09
CA THR A 227 8.19 -5.09 17.72
C THR A 227 9.17 -5.65 16.70
N PHE A 228 8.67 -6.07 15.53
CA PHE A 228 9.53 -6.57 14.46
C PHE A 228 10.48 -5.48 13.94
N LEU A 229 9.98 -4.28 13.71
CA LEU A 229 10.77 -3.14 13.27
C LEU A 229 11.93 -2.84 14.23
N THR A 230 11.70 -2.98 15.54
CA THR A 230 12.71 -2.72 16.58
C THR A 230 13.67 -3.89 16.74
N GLU A 231 13.17 -5.12 16.88
CA GLU A 231 13.98 -6.30 17.22
C GLU A 231 14.69 -6.89 16.00
N GLN A 232 14.13 -6.70 14.79
CA GLN A 232 14.64 -7.22 13.52
C GLN A 232 14.93 -6.07 12.52
N SER A 233 15.45 -4.95 13.02
CA SER A 233 15.62 -3.70 12.27
C SER A 233 16.43 -3.89 10.97
N ASP A 234 17.47 -4.72 10.99
CA ASP A 234 18.30 -4.99 9.79
C ASP A 234 17.50 -5.77 8.73
N THR A 235 16.66 -6.72 9.15
CA THR A 235 15.77 -7.46 8.24
C THR A 235 14.70 -6.55 7.69
N ALA A 236 14.11 -5.69 8.51
CA ALA A 236 13.14 -4.70 8.08
C ALA A 236 13.71 -3.74 7.02
N LYS A 237 14.95 -3.25 7.20
CA LYS A 237 15.64 -2.41 6.22
C LYS A 237 15.87 -3.14 4.90
N ARG A 238 16.37 -4.39 4.94
CA ARG A 238 16.59 -5.19 3.74
C ARG A 238 15.27 -5.47 2.99
N PHE A 239 14.18 -5.69 3.72
CA PHE A 239 12.85 -5.88 3.13
C PHE A 239 12.37 -4.60 2.43
N VAL A 240 12.41 -3.43 3.09
CA VAL A 240 11.99 -2.16 2.51
C VAL A 240 12.88 -1.75 1.34
N GLU A 241 14.20 -2.03 1.40
CA GLU A 241 15.12 -1.82 0.26
C GLU A 241 14.73 -2.70 -0.94
N SER A 242 14.35 -3.96 -0.70
CA SER A 242 13.89 -4.86 -1.77
C SER A 242 12.59 -4.37 -2.41
N LEU A 243 11.65 -3.86 -1.60
CA LEU A 243 10.44 -3.21 -2.10
C LEU A 243 10.79 -1.96 -2.93
N SER A 244 11.71 -1.11 -2.45
CA SER A 244 12.14 0.08 -3.17
C SER A 244 12.70 -0.26 -4.56
N LYS A 245 13.51 -1.32 -4.69
CA LYS A 245 13.98 -1.83 -5.98
C LYS A 245 12.82 -2.28 -6.87
N GLY A 246 11.84 -2.99 -6.31
CA GLY A 246 10.68 -3.49 -7.03
C GLY A 246 9.79 -2.37 -7.58
N TYR A 247 9.47 -1.36 -6.76
CA TYR A 247 8.66 -0.23 -7.19
C TYR A 247 9.42 0.71 -8.14
N THR A 248 10.72 0.90 -7.93
CA THR A 248 11.57 1.66 -8.88
C THR A 248 11.61 0.98 -10.24
N TYR A 249 11.80 -0.35 -10.27
CA TYR A 249 11.72 -1.10 -11.52
C TYR A 249 10.35 -0.96 -12.18
N ALA A 250 9.25 -1.05 -11.41
CA ALA A 250 7.89 -0.93 -11.93
C ALA A 250 7.60 0.49 -12.46
N ALA A 251 8.21 1.53 -11.87
CA ALA A 251 8.13 2.90 -12.37
C ALA A 251 8.85 3.06 -13.73
N GLU A 252 10.01 2.43 -13.90
CA GLU A 252 10.85 2.53 -15.09
C GLU A 252 10.41 1.58 -16.22
N HIS A 253 9.76 0.46 -15.89
CA HIS A 253 9.39 -0.63 -16.80
C HIS A 253 7.92 -1.04 -16.64
N PRO A 254 6.95 -0.10 -16.86
CA PRO A 254 5.54 -0.34 -16.53
C PRO A 254 4.93 -1.55 -17.26
N LYS A 255 5.33 -1.81 -18.50
CA LYS A 255 4.79 -2.93 -19.26
C LYS A 255 5.25 -4.27 -18.72
N GLU A 256 6.54 -4.44 -18.50
CA GLU A 256 7.13 -5.66 -17.94
C GLU A 256 6.61 -5.90 -16.52
N ALA A 257 6.45 -4.85 -15.73
CA ALA A 257 5.90 -4.92 -14.39
C ALA A 257 4.43 -5.37 -14.39
N ALA A 258 3.62 -4.90 -15.34
CA ALA A 258 2.25 -5.38 -15.55
C ALA A 258 2.20 -6.85 -15.93
N ASP A 259 3.12 -7.32 -16.79
CA ASP A 259 3.24 -8.72 -17.16
C ASP A 259 3.56 -9.59 -15.91
N ILE A 260 4.50 -9.15 -15.06
CA ILE A 260 4.83 -9.82 -13.80
C ILE A 260 3.61 -9.86 -12.86
N LEU A 261 2.92 -8.74 -12.64
CA LEU A 261 1.70 -8.72 -11.81
C LEU A 261 0.69 -9.77 -12.28
N MET A 262 0.45 -9.87 -13.58
CA MET A 262 -0.50 -10.83 -14.14
C MET A 262 -0.04 -12.28 -14.04
N GLU A 263 1.26 -12.57 -13.88
CA GLU A 263 1.73 -13.94 -13.59
C GLU A 263 1.41 -14.36 -12.16
N TYR A 264 1.50 -13.43 -11.20
CA TYR A 264 1.16 -13.68 -9.79
C TYR A 264 -0.34 -13.60 -9.50
N ALA A 265 -1.08 -12.82 -10.30
CA ALA A 265 -2.53 -12.64 -10.18
C ALA A 265 -3.20 -12.97 -11.54
N PRO A 266 -3.31 -14.26 -11.91
CA PRO A 266 -3.76 -14.67 -13.25
C PRO A 266 -5.22 -14.30 -13.55
N GLU A 267 -6.04 -14.00 -12.56
CA GLU A 267 -7.38 -13.44 -12.71
C GLU A 267 -7.39 -12.10 -13.47
N LEU A 268 -6.33 -11.32 -13.33
CA LEU A 268 -6.16 -10.03 -14.02
C LEU A 268 -5.97 -10.20 -15.54
N LYS A 269 -5.58 -11.39 -16.00
CA LYS A 269 -5.47 -11.70 -17.44
C LYS A 269 -6.81 -11.62 -18.19
N SER A 270 -7.93 -11.60 -17.45
CA SER A 270 -9.26 -11.38 -18.03
C SER A 270 -9.47 -9.95 -18.54
N ASN A 271 -8.70 -8.97 -18.04
CA ASN A 271 -8.76 -7.56 -18.43
C ASN A 271 -7.36 -6.92 -18.53
N THR A 272 -6.56 -7.42 -19.47
CA THR A 272 -5.18 -6.95 -19.68
C THR A 272 -5.11 -5.47 -20.08
N ALA A 273 -6.13 -4.95 -20.76
CA ALA A 273 -6.19 -3.54 -21.16
C ALA A 273 -6.20 -2.63 -19.93
N LEU A 274 -7.03 -2.95 -18.93
CA LEU A 274 -7.04 -2.25 -17.65
C LEU A 274 -5.67 -2.34 -16.95
N VAL A 275 -5.09 -3.53 -16.85
CA VAL A 275 -3.83 -3.72 -16.11
C VAL A 275 -2.70 -2.90 -16.72
N TYR A 276 -2.54 -2.91 -18.06
CA TYR A 276 -1.51 -2.10 -18.70
C TYR A 276 -1.75 -0.60 -18.56
N ALA A 277 -3.00 -0.14 -18.78
CA ALA A 277 -3.33 1.28 -18.65
C ALA A 277 -3.18 1.78 -17.21
N SER A 278 -3.64 1.00 -16.23
CA SER A 278 -3.49 1.30 -14.81
C SER A 278 -2.01 1.32 -14.40
N GLN A 279 -1.21 0.33 -14.85
CA GLN A 279 0.22 0.30 -14.54
C GLN A 279 0.96 1.49 -15.15
N GLU A 280 0.65 1.88 -16.38
CA GLU A 280 1.21 3.09 -17.01
C GLU A 280 0.89 4.37 -16.23
N TYR A 281 -0.31 4.44 -15.64
CA TYR A 281 -0.73 5.54 -14.78
C TYR A 281 0.03 5.53 -13.45
N VAL A 282 -0.08 4.43 -12.66
CA VAL A 282 0.46 4.39 -11.29
C VAL A 282 1.99 4.38 -11.24
N SER A 283 2.66 3.94 -12.32
CA SER A 283 4.11 4.00 -12.43
C SER A 283 4.66 5.42 -12.29
N LYS A 284 3.88 6.43 -12.68
CA LYS A 284 4.25 7.84 -12.53
C LYS A 284 4.03 8.33 -11.10
N GLU A 285 3.08 7.71 -10.39
CA GLU A 285 2.71 8.07 -9.02
C GLU A 285 3.58 7.40 -7.95
N TYR A 286 4.30 6.31 -8.27
CA TYR A 286 5.14 5.61 -7.28
C TYR A 286 6.23 6.48 -6.68
N ILE A 287 6.86 7.31 -7.49
CA ILE A 287 7.95 8.21 -7.06
C ILE A 287 7.53 9.67 -7.22
N ALA A 288 6.81 10.01 -8.32
CA ALA A 288 6.34 11.33 -8.67
C ALA A 288 7.42 12.41 -8.48
N ASP A 289 7.22 13.34 -7.55
CA ASP A 289 8.14 14.43 -7.22
C ASP A 289 9.06 14.14 -6.01
N ALA A 290 8.96 12.96 -5.39
CA ALA A 290 9.82 12.56 -4.28
C ALA A 290 11.24 12.23 -4.75
N ALA A 291 12.22 12.35 -3.85
CA ALA A 291 13.62 12.03 -4.16
C ALA A 291 13.83 10.51 -4.40
N ARG A 292 12.96 9.67 -3.83
CA ARG A 292 13.02 8.20 -3.92
C ARG A 292 11.65 7.61 -3.62
N TRP A 293 11.44 6.36 -4.06
CA TRP A 293 10.24 5.63 -3.68
C TRP A 293 10.13 5.48 -2.16
N GLY A 294 8.90 5.57 -1.67
CA GLY A 294 8.56 5.28 -0.29
C GLY A 294 8.69 6.46 0.66
N GLU A 295 9.25 7.58 0.24
CA GLU A 295 9.47 8.74 1.11
C GLU A 295 8.15 9.30 1.64
N LEU A 296 8.12 9.57 2.95
CA LEU A 296 7.00 10.15 3.67
C LEU A 296 7.40 11.55 4.14
N ASP A 297 6.74 12.58 3.60
CA ASP A 297 6.93 13.96 4.02
C ASP A 297 6.17 14.23 5.32
N ALA A 298 6.88 14.75 6.32
CA ALA A 298 6.34 14.94 7.67
C ALA A 298 5.24 16.01 7.73
N ASP A 299 5.33 17.06 6.93
CA ASP A 299 4.36 18.14 6.93
C ASP A 299 3.07 17.70 6.22
N ARG A 300 3.18 16.95 5.12
CA ARG A 300 2.05 16.34 4.43
C ARG A 300 1.33 15.34 5.32
N TRP A 301 2.08 14.44 5.97
CA TRP A 301 1.52 13.48 6.93
C TRP A 301 0.74 14.19 8.04
N ALA A 302 1.37 15.18 8.67
CA ALA A 302 0.78 15.92 9.79
C ALA A 302 -0.43 16.75 9.38
N SER A 303 -0.47 17.27 8.15
CA SER A 303 -1.58 18.10 7.65
C SER A 303 -2.91 17.37 7.75
N PHE A 304 -2.96 16.11 7.30
CA PHE A 304 -4.19 15.31 7.36
C PHE A 304 -4.63 15.00 8.80
N TYR A 305 -3.69 14.64 9.69
CA TYR A 305 -4.05 14.36 11.10
C TYR A 305 -4.46 15.61 11.87
N ASN A 306 -3.86 16.76 11.56
CA ASN A 306 -4.37 18.05 12.09
C ASN A 306 -5.80 18.30 11.65
N TRP A 307 -6.14 18.08 10.38
CA TRP A 307 -7.48 18.23 9.86
C TRP A 307 -8.48 17.28 10.54
N LEU A 308 -8.11 16.02 10.80
CA LEU A 308 -8.94 15.08 11.56
C LEU A 308 -9.22 15.58 12.97
N ASN A 309 -8.20 16.10 13.68
CA ASN A 309 -8.33 16.67 15.03
C ASN A 309 -9.23 17.91 15.03
N GLU A 310 -9.01 18.86 14.11
CA GLU A 310 -9.80 20.11 13.99
C GLU A 310 -11.28 19.83 13.70
N ASN A 311 -11.58 18.75 12.99
CA ASN A 311 -12.93 18.34 12.66
C ASN A 311 -13.52 17.29 13.63
N HIS A 312 -12.79 16.94 14.70
CA HIS A 312 -13.22 15.99 15.73
C HIS A 312 -13.69 14.63 15.16
N LEU A 313 -12.96 14.13 14.16
CA LEU A 313 -13.29 12.90 13.43
C LEU A 313 -12.76 11.63 14.11
N LEU A 314 -11.98 11.78 15.17
CA LEU A 314 -11.45 10.69 15.99
C LEU A 314 -12.03 10.75 17.41
N THR A 315 -11.92 9.65 18.15
CA THR A 315 -12.39 9.56 19.55
C THR A 315 -11.59 10.46 20.51
N GLU A 316 -10.36 10.76 20.16
CA GLU A 316 -9.42 11.68 20.82
C GLU A 316 -8.41 12.23 19.81
N ASP A 317 -7.76 13.34 20.14
CA ASP A 317 -6.77 13.93 19.24
C ASP A 317 -5.56 13.03 19.09
N ILE A 318 -5.08 12.89 17.85
CA ILE A 318 -3.84 12.16 17.51
C ILE A 318 -2.66 13.15 17.43
N ASP A 319 -1.46 12.74 17.89
CA ASP A 319 -0.25 13.48 17.56
C ASP A 319 -0.02 13.49 16.04
N PRO A 320 -0.01 14.67 15.39
CA PRO A 320 0.10 14.74 13.93
C PRO A 320 1.37 14.12 13.35
N GLN A 321 2.43 13.98 14.15
CA GLN A 321 3.69 13.35 13.74
C GLN A 321 3.76 11.86 14.07
N HIS A 322 2.69 11.27 14.62
CA HIS A 322 2.66 9.86 14.99
C HIS A 322 2.48 8.94 13.81
N GLY A 323 3.06 7.74 13.90
CA GLY A 323 2.70 6.56 13.11
C GLY A 323 3.46 6.39 11.79
N PHE A 324 4.52 7.16 11.52
CA PHE A 324 5.37 6.95 10.34
C PHE A 324 6.86 7.12 10.62
N THR A 325 7.70 6.58 9.73
CA THR A 325 9.15 6.78 9.75
C THR A 325 9.79 6.47 8.39
N ASN A 326 10.82 7.25 8.03
CA ASN A 326 11.67 6.99 6.87
C ASN A 326 12.95 6.20 7.21
N ALA A 327 13.11 5.72 8.47
CA ALA A 327 14.36 5.12 8.97
C ALA A 327 14.72 3.78 8.31
N TYR A 328 13.78 3.16 7.59
CA TYR A 328 13.96 1.86 6.90
C TYR A 328 14.18 2.02 5.41
N LEU A 329 13.97 3.20 4.84
CA LEU A 329 14.24 3.47 3.42
C LEU A 329 15.74 3.43 3.12
N PRO A 330 16.16 2.96 1.93
CA PRO A 330 17.55 3.04 1.50
C PRO A 330 18.04 4.51 1.42
N GLU A 331 19.38 4.73 1.58
CA GLU A 331 19.98 6.06 1.50
C GLU A 331 19.95 6.65 0.09
#